data_44d0b4a2d2c4f097ed1c9c92c21b46a5
#
_entry.id   44d0b4a2d2c4f097ed1c9c92c21b46a5
#
_cell.length_a   1.000
_cell.length_b   1.000
_cell.length_c   1.000
_cell.angle_alpha   90.00
_cell.angle_beta   90.00
_cell.angle_gamma   90.00
#
_symmetry.space_group_name_H-M   'P 1'
#
loop_
_entity.id
_entity.type
_entity.pdbx_description
1 polymer ?
#
loop_
_entity_poly.entity_id
_entity_poly.type
_entity_poly.pdbx_seq_one_letter_code
_entity_poly.pdbx_strand_id
1 'polypeptide(L)'
;MIEVFKIREDFPILNRKINGKDLVYFDNGASTQKPKSVIEAIGRCFKEEYSNVHRGVHFLSGLATDKFEESRIAFKNFINAEY
;
A
#
# COMPACT_ATOMS: atom_id res chain seq x y z
N MET A 1 -5.30 -13.15 20.77
CA MET A 1 -6.61 -12.88 20.10
C MET A 1 -6.49 -11.65 19.23
N ILE A 2 -7.08 -11.70 18.05
CA ILE A 2 -7.07 -10.56 17.13
C ILE A 2 -8.01 -9.47 17.61
N GLU A 3 -7.50 -8.25 17.72
CA GLU A 3 -8.28 -7.08 18.14
C GLU A 3 -8.93 -6.44 16.90
N VAL A 4 -10.14 -6.88 16.56
CA VAL A 4 -10.81 -6.48 15.30
C VAL A 4 -11.00 -4.97 15.20
N PHE A 5 -11.46 -4.30 16.28
CA PHE A 5 -11.69 -2.87 16.23
C PHE A 5 -10.39 -2.08 16.07
N LYS A 6 -9.30 -2.60 16.61
CA LYS A 6 -7.99 -1.98 16.49
C LYS A 6 -7.45 -2.11 15.05
N ILE A 7 -7.64 -3.28 14.44
CA ILE A 7 -7.27 -3.51 13.05
C ILE A 7 -8.10 -2.62 12.12
N ARG A 8 -9.38 -2.45 12.41
CA ARG A 8 -10.25 -1.58 11.61
C ARG A 8 -9.75 -0.13 11.57
N GLU A 9 -9.09 0.33 12.62
CA GLU A 9 -8.54 1.69 12.67
C GLU A 9 -7.46 1.93 11.59
N ASP A 10 -6.79 0.88 11.13
CA ASP A 10 -5.78 0.98 10.09
C ASP A 10 -6.36 1.21 8.69
N PHE A 11 -7.67 1.11 8.53
CA PHE A 11 -8.37 1.24 7.25
C PHE A 11 -9.29 2.45 7.29
N PRO A 12 -8.83 3.61 6.78
CA PRO A 12 -9.59 4.86 6.91
C PRO A 12 -11.03 4.79 6.39
N ILE A 13 -11.26 4.03 5.31
CA ILE A 13 -12.59 3.94 4.73
C ILE A 13 -13.62 3.34 5.70
N LEU A 14 -13.16 2.51 6.63
CA LEU A 14 -14.07 1.87 7.59
C LEU A 14 -14.62 2.86 8.64
N ASN A 15 -14.07 4.06 8.70
CA ASN A 15 -14.60 5.14 9.56
C ASN A 15 -15.80 5.84 8.92
N ARG A 16 -16.05 5.57 7.65
CA ARG A 16 -17.15 6.18 6.94
C ARG A 16 -18.48 5.58 7.39
N LYS A 17 -19.51 6.44 7.49
CA LYS A 17 -20.87 6.01 7.80
C LYS A 17 -21.69 5.92 6.52
N ILE A 18 -22.54 4.91 6.42
CA ILE A 18 -23.49 4.75 5.33
C ILE A 18 -24.88 4.78 5.93
N ASN A 19 -25.67 5.80 5.57
CA ASN A 19 -27.01 6.00 6.14
C ASN A 19 -27.00 5.99 7.66
N GLY A 20 -25.98 6.63 8.25
CA GLY A 20 -25.83 6.76 9.69
C GLY A 20 -25.33 5.51 10.41
N LYS A 21 -25.01 4.46 9.68
CA LYS A 21 -24.50 3.21 10.23
C LYS A 21 -23.07 2.95 9.83
N ASP A 22 -22.34 2.17 10.61
CA ASP A 22 -20.97 1.79 10.30
C ASP A 22 -20.90 1.03 8.99
N LEU A 23 -19.86 1.31 8.21
CA LEU A 23 -19.64 0.59 6.96
C LEU A 23 -19.34 -0.88 7.24
N VAL A 24 -20.05 -1.75 6.52
CA VAL A 24 -19.76 -3.18 6.44
C VAL A 24 -19.41 -3.49 5.00
N TYR A 25 -18.22 -4.03 4.75
CA TYR A 25 -17.71 -4.24 3.41
C TYR A 25 -17.27 -5.69 3.23
N PHE A 26 -17.90 -6.40 2.30
CA PHE A 26 -17.62 -7.81 2.03
C PHE A 26 -17.17 -8.09 0.59
N ASP A 27 -16.65 -7.07 -0.10
CA ASP A 27 -16.29 -7.21 -1.52
C ASP A 27 -14.78 -7.13 -1.76
N ASN A 28 -13.99 -7.46 -0.75
CA ASN A 28 -12.52 -7.41 -0.86
C ASN A 28 -11.96 -8.36 -1.93
N GLY A 29 -12.69 -9.41 -2.27
CA GLY A 29 -12.29 -10.31 -3.35
C GLY A 29 -12.24 -9.62 -4.71
N ALA A 30 -13.12 -8.64 -4.94
CA ALA A 30 -13.13 -7.83 -6.16
C ALA A 30 -12.23 -6.60 -6.03
N SER A 31 -12.32 -5.88 -4.90
CA SER A 31 -11.56 -4.67 -4.65
C SER A 31 -11.21 -4.58 -3.18
N THR A 32 -9.97 -4.87 -2.87
CA THR A 32 -9.49 -4.85 -1.48
C THR A 32 -9.35 -3.41 -0.98
N GLN A 33 -9.88 -3.15 0.19
CA GLN A 33 -9.67 -1.86 0.86
C GLN A 33 -8.21 -1.73 1.30
N LYS A 34 -7.71 -0.50 1.34
CA LYS A 34 -6.31 -0.22 1.59
C LYS A 34 -6.07 0.28 3.00
N PRO A 35 -5.06 -0.26 3.70
CA PRO A 35 -4.66 0.31 4.99
C PRO A 35 -3.99 1.66 4.82
N LYS A 36 -3.99 2.43 5.89
CA LYS A 36 -3.43 3.77 5.92
C LYS A 36 -1.97 3.80 5.44
N SER A 37 -1.17 2.82 5.85
CA SER A 37 0.23 2.73 5.45
C SER A 37 0.41 2.67 3.93
N VAL A 38 -0.45 1.93 3.24
CA VAL A 38 -0.40 1.81 1.77
C VAL A 38 -0.83 3.12 1.12
N ILE A 39 -1.92 3.73 1.61
CA ILE A 39 -2.42 5.01 1.08
C ILE A 39 -1.34 6.08 1.20
N GLU A 40 -0.71 6.19 2.36
CA GLU A 40 0.32 7.19 2.61
C GLU A 40 1.58 6.93 1.75
N ALA A 41 1.96 5.67 1.56
CA ALA A 41 3.11 5.33 0.73
C ALA A 41 2.88 5.69 -0.74
N ILE A 42 1.69 5.42 -1.28
CA ILE A 42 1.33 5.79 -2.64
C ILE A 42 1.31 7.32 -2.79
N GLY A 43 0.70 8.01 -1.83
CA GLY A 43 0.66 9.47 -1.85
C GLY A 43 2.04 10.09 -1.80
N ARG A 44 2.92 9.60 -0.93
CA ARG A 44 4.30 10.08 -0.84
C ARG A 44 5.06 9.80 -2.12
N CYS A 45 4.87 8.64 -2.71
CA CYS A 45 5.52 8.29 -3.97
C CYS A 45 5.19 9.31 -5.05
N PHE A 46 3.91 9.62 -5.25
CA PHE A 46 3.50 10.58 -6.28
C PHE A 46 3.93 12.00 -5.97
N LYS A 47 3.98 12.38 -4.70
CA LYS A 47 4.36 13.75 -4.32
C LYS A 47 5.87 13.99 -4.39
N GLU A 48 6.68 13.00 -4.13
CA GLU A 48 8.11 13.22 -3.84
C GLU A 48 9.07 12.29 -4.57
N GLU A 49 8.62 11.14 -5.09
CA GLU A 49 9.53 10.08 -5.54
C GLU A 49 9.27 9.58 -6.95
N TYR A 50 8.15 9.94 -7.55
CA TYR A 50 7.68 9.31 -8.78
C TYR A 50 8.55 9.64 -9.99
N SER A 51 8.96 8.57 -10.72
CA SER A 51 9.66 8.67 -11.99
C SER A 51 9.70 7.31 -12.65
N ASN A 52 10.26 7.24 -13.84
CA ASN A 52 10.46 5.98 -14.56
C ASN A 52 11.52 5.13 -13.85
N VAL A 53 11.22 3.83 -13.77
CA VAL A 53 12.14 2.84 -13.21
C VAL A 53 13.09 2.37 -14.32
N HIS A 54 14.39 2.29 -14.00
CA HIS A 54 15.45 1.75 -14.87
C HIS A 54 15.74 2.54 -16.15
N ARG A 55 15.07 3.66 -16.40
CA ARG A 55 15.18 4.35 -17.69
C ARG A 55 15.83 5.72 -17.65
N GLY A 56 15.84 6.36 -16.50
CA GLY A 56 16.43 7.68 -16.36
C GLY A 56 17.79 7.63 -15.72
N VAL A 57 18.57 8.70 -15.93
CA VAL A 57 19.88 8.85 -15.31
C VAL A 57 19.88 9.97 -14.26
N HIS A 58 18.69 10.39 -13.83
CA HIS A 58 18.53 11.45 -12.83
C HIS A 58 18.15 10.85 -11.48
N PHE A 59 18.19 11.71 -10.44
CA PHE A 59 17.99 11.30 -9.06
C PHE A 59 16.67 10.55 -8.85
N LEU A 60 15.56 11.09 -9.37
CA LEU A 60 14.25 10.47 -9.14
C LEU A 60 14.13 9.09 -9.78
N SER A 61 14.74 8.90 -10.95
CA SER A 61 14.74 7.59 -11.60
C SER A 61 15.54 6.58 -10.79
N GLY A 62 16.68 6.99 -10.25
CA GLY A 62 17.47 6.15 -9.34
C GLY A 62 16.68 5.77 -8.11
N LEU A 63 16.01 6.74 -7.49
CA LEU A 63 15.19 6.49 -6.31
C LEU A 63 14.04 5.53 -6.61
N ALA A 64 13.35 5.74 -7.73
CA ALA A 64 12.25 4.87 -8.13
C ALA A 64 12.74 3.44 -8.39
N THR A 65 13.91 3.31 -9.02
CA THR A 65 14.52 2.00 -9.25
C THR A 65 14.85 1.29 -7.94
N ASP A 66 15.45 2.01 -6.99
CA ASP A 66 15.79 1.44 -5.70
C ASP A 66 14.54 0.96 -4.96
N LYS A 67 13.48 1.76 -4.96
CA LYS A 67 12.22 1.37 -4.32
C LYS A 67 11.59 0.16 -4.98
N PHE A 68 11.64 0.09 -6.30
CA PHE A 68 11.14 -1.05 -7.06
C PHE A 68 11.89 -2.33 -6.69
N GLU A 69 13.24 -2.26 -6.67
CA GLU A 69 14.06 -3.42 -6.35
C GLU A 69 13.91 -3.84 -4.88
N GLU A 70 13.79 -2.89 -3.96
CA GLU A 70 13.49 -3.18 -2.56
C GLU A 70 12.17 -3.93 -2.42
N SER A 71 11.16 -3.54 -3.17
CA SER A 71 9.85 -4.20 -3.15
C SER A 71 9.95 -5.64 -3.65
N ARG A 72 10.74 -5.87 -4.70
CA ARG A 72 10.98 -7.23 -5.20
C ARG A 72 11.62 -8.11 -4.15
N ILE A 73 12.62 -7.58 -3.45
CA ILE A 73 13.32 -8.33 -2.39
C ILE A 73 12.38 -8.61 -1.23
N ALA A 74 11.60 -7.62 -0.82
CA ALA A 74 10.63 -7.79 0.27
C ALA A 74 9.60 -8.87 -0.07
N PHE A 75 9.08 -8.84 -1.30
CA PHE A 75 8.10 -9.82 -1.76
C PHE A 75 8.72 -11.22 -1.84
N LYS A 76 9.94 -11.30 -2.39
CA LYS A 76 10.68 -12.55 -2.46
C LYS A 76 10.83 -13.19 -1.08
N ASN A 77 11.22 -12.39 -0.10
CA ASN A 77 11.42 -12.89 1.26
C ASN A 77 10.10 -13.31 1.90
N PHE A 78 9.03 -12.55 1.64
CA PHE A 78 7.71 -12.86 2.19
C PHE A 78 7.19 -14.22 1.70
N ILE A 79 7.36 -14.51 0.41
CA ILE A 79 6.89 -15.79 -0.16
C ILE A 79 7.97 -16.89 -0.13
N ASN A 80 9.14 -16.59 0.41
CA ASN A 80 10.26 -17.53 0.51
C ASN A 80 10.70 -18.06 -0.86
N ALA A 81 10.76 -17.20 -1.86
CA ALA A 81 11.21 -17.56 -3.20
C ALA A 81 12.73 -17.59 -3.28
N GLU A 82 13.27 -18.43 -4.16
CA GLU A 82 14.72 -18.54 -4.35
C GLU A 82 15.30 -17.39 -5.19
N TYR A 83 14.52 -16.83 -6.10
CA TYR A 83 14.92 -15.70 -6.95
C TYR A 83 13.75 -14.80 -7.33
#